data_5e25120ebb0366810410d902c53ac6c7
#
_entry.id   5e25120ebb0366810410d902c53ac6c7
#
_cell.length_a   1.000
_cell.length_b   1.000
_cell.length_c   1.000
_cell.angle_alpha   90.00
_cell.angle_beta   90.00
_cell.angle_gamma   90.00
#
_symmetry.space_group_name_H-M   'P 1'
#
loop_
_entity.id
_entity.type
_entity.pdbx_description
1 polymer ?
#
loop_
_entity_poly.entity_id
_entity_poly.type
_entity_poly.pdbx_seq_one_letter_code
_entity_poly.pdbx_strand_id
1 'polypeptide(L)'
;ASGWVKYIRDFIREGQMVVAKVTKVKKGSKIIDASVRQVSGHRKKEKIREWKNEQRASKLLELVAKNINVDYEKLRNEIREDLVNDYESLYRAFEESVINSDDFKKVWKGKWVSDFIKVGIENVTPPYVTIGGMLSLVSEKEDGVEGIKASLMGPKAIHEDSKLTITSDGAPNYRVLVKAPNYKQAEEELKSAVDLILSLLKKEGGVGSFERT
;
A
#
# COMPACT_ATOMS: atom_id res chain seq x y z
N ALA A 1 -9.71 -21.61 -25.75
CA ALA A 1 -10.76 -22.57 -26.00
C ALA A 1 -10.28 -23.98 -25.69
N SER A 2 -11.15 -24.84 -25.19
CA SER A 2 -10.80 -26.25 -24.86
C SER A 2 -11.09 -27.21 -26.01
N GLY A 3 -11.56 -26.71 -27.14
CA GLY A 3 -11.91 -27.48 -28.31
C GLY A 3 -11.47 -26.77 -29.60
N TRP A 4 -11.91 -27.30 -30.70
CA TRP A 4 -11.66 -26.71 -32.01
C TRP A 4 -12.25 -25.29 -32.14
N VAL A 5 -11.40 -24.32 -32.46
CA VAL A 5 -11.78 -22.92 -32.62
C VAL A 5 -12.02 -22.65 -34.09
N LYS A 6 -13.28 -22.41 -34.47
CA LYS A 6 -13.65 -22.12 -35.85
C LYS A 6 -13.18 -20.71 -36.25
N TYR A 7 -13.37 -19.73 -35.38
CA TYR A 7 -12.95 -18.35 -35.63
C TYR A 7 -12.17 -17.80 -34.43
N ILE A 8 -10.91 -17.43 -34.67
CA ILE A 8 -10.05 -16.83 -33.63
C ILE A 8 -10.60 -15.49 -33.16
N ARG A 9 -11.26 -14.74 -34.05
CA ARG A 9 -11.84 -13.41 -33.76
C ARG A 9 -12.93 -13.42 -32.67
N ASP A 10 -13.56 -14.57 -32.43
CA ASP A 10 -14.55 -14.72 -31.34
C ASP A 10 -13.91 -14.66 -29.94
N PHE A 11 -12.60 -14.91 -29.87
CA PHE A 11 -11.84 -14.97 -28.62
C PHE A 11 -10.86 -13.81 -28.44
N ILE A 12 -10.29 -13.31 -29.54
CA ILE A 12 -9.27 -12.25 -29.52
C ILE A 12 -9.46 -11.35 -30.74
N ARG A 13 -9.48 -10.04 -30.53
CA ARG A 13 -9.58 -9.02 -31.58
C ARG A 13 -8.21 -8.36 -31.80
N GLU A 14 -7.97 -7.90 -33.01
CA GLU A 14 -6.78 -7.09 -33.32
C GLU A 14 -6.77 -5.81 -32.48
N GLY A 15 -5.61 -5.43 -31.97
CA GLY A 15 -5.46 -4.28 -31.06
C GLY A 15 -5.91 -4.52 -29.61
N GLN A 16 -6.47 -5.69 -29.30
CA GLN A 16 -6.88 -6.02 -27.94
C GLN A 16 -5.68 -6.38 -27.07
N MET A 17 -5.54 -5.70 -25.92
CA MET A 17 -4.57 -6.08 -24.90
C MET A 17 -5.06 -7.32 -24.14
N VAL A 18 -4.24 -8.36 -24.13
CA VAL A 18 -4.55 -9.63 -23.48
C VAL A 18 -3.40 -10.07 -22.56
N VAL A 19 -3.74 -10.75 -21.48
CA VAL A 19 -2.74 -11.39 -20.61
C VAL A 19 -2.64 -12.84 -21.02
N ALA A 20 -1.42 -13.28 -21.38
CA ALA A 20 -1.13 -14.62 -21.81
C ALA A 20 0.11 -15.16 -21.09
N LYS A 21 0.14 -16.47 -20.86
CA LYS A 21 1.34 -17.18 -20.35
C LYS A 21 2.19 -17.63 -21.53
N VAL A 22 3.45 -17.27 -21.54
CA VAL A 22 4.42 -17.80 -22.52
C VAL A 22 4.63 -19.29 -22.24
N THR A 23 4.36 -20.12 -23.24
CA THR A 23 4.48 -21.58 -23.16
C THR A 23 5.76 -22.08 -23.77
N LYS A 24 6.22 -21.48 -24.85
CA LYS A 24 7.45 -21.87 -25.54
C LYS A 24 8.10 -20.68 -26.23
N VAL A 25 9.41 -20.59 -26.09
CA VAL A 25 10.25 -19.65 -26.85
C VAL A 25 11.18 -20.46 -27.72
N LYS A 26 11.08 -20.31 -29.03
CA LYS A 26 11.99 -20.99 -29.97
C LYS A 26 13.30 -20.19 -30.05
N LYS A 27 14.41 -20.81 -29.61
CA LYS A 27 15.75 -20.21 -29.76
C LYS A 27 16.04 -19.95 -31.24
N GLY A 28 16.49 -18.75 -31.56
CA GLY A 28 16.77 -18.32 -32.95
C GLY A 28 15.57 -17.89 -33.78
N SER A 29 14.36 -17.91 -33.23
CA SER A 29 13.14 -17.40 -33.88
C SER A 29 12.52 -16.27 -33.05
N LYS A 30 11.94 -15.26 -33.72
CA LYS A 30 11.14 -14.22 -33.07
C LYS A 30 9.73 -14.70 -32.67
N ILE A 31 9.43 -16.00 -32.83
CA ILE A 31 8.12 -16.58 -32.58
C ILE A 31 8.04 -17.04 -31.12
N ILE A 32 7.04 -16.56 -30.41
CA ILE A 32 6.72 -16.90 -29.03
C ILE A 32 5.33 -17.54 -29.00
N ASP A 33 5.24 -18.77 -28.50
CA ASP A 33 3.95 -19.43 -28.28
C ASP A 33 3.41 -19.00 -26.91
N ALA A 34 2.17 -18.53 -26.85
CA ALA A 34 1.55 -18.05 -25.63
C ALA A 34 0.11 -18.56 -25.50
N SER A 35 -0.34 -18.79 -24.28
CA SER A 35 -1.67 -19.29 -23.96
C SER A 35 -2.43 -18.31 -23.07
N VAL A 36 -3.56 -17.81 -23.52
CA VAL A 36 -4.48 -16.97 -22.73
C VAL A 36 -5.26 -17.81 -21.70
N ARG A 37 -5.52 -19.09 -22.02
CA ARG A 37 -6.29 -20.00 -21.16
C ARG A 37 -5.52 -20.43 -19.92
N GLN A 38 -4.21 -20.53 -19.97
CA GLN A 38 -3.39 -20.96 -18.84
C GLN A 38 -3.14 -19.87 -17.78
N VAL A 39 -3.82 -18.73 -17.94
CA VAL A 39 -3.76 -17.65 -16.96
C VAL A 39 -5.03 -17.69 -16.10
N SER A 40 -4.87 -17.85 -14.79
CA SER A 40 -5.98 -17.80 -13.85
C SER A 40 -6.61 -16.39 -13.82
N GLY A 41 -7.91 -16.32 -13.49
CA GLY A 41 -8.63 -15.04 -13.41
C GLY A 41 -7.99 -14.05 -12.43
N HIS A 42 -7.45 -14.54 -11.31
CA HIS A 42 -6.73 -13.74 -10.33
C HIS A 42 -5.47 -13.12 -10.93
N ARG A 43 -4.57 -13.93 -11.50
CA ARG A 43 -3.33 -13.47 -12.15
C ARG A 43 -3.60 -12.52 -13.31
N LYS A 44 -4.69 -12.74 -14.06
CA LYS A 44 -5.09 -11.82 -15.12
C LYS A 44 -5.43 -10.43 -14.58
N LYS A 45 -6.24 -10.35 -13.51
CA LYS A 45 -6.60 -9.08 -12.86
C LYS A 45 -5.37 -8.37 -12.28
N GLU A 46 -4.50 -9.11 -11.62
CA GLU A 46 -3.26 -8.61 -11.04
C GLU A 46 -2.35 -8.01 -12.12
N LYS A 47 -2.10 -8.75 -13.21
CA LYS A 47 -1.23 -8.28 -14.30
C LYS A 47 -1.80 -7.06 -15.04
N ILE A 48 -3.12 -6.99 -15.19
CA ILE A 48 -3.78 -5.80 -15.75
C ILE A 48 -3.61 -4.60 -14.82
N ARG A 49 -3.70 -4.79 -13.49
CA ARG A 49 -3.49 -3.73 -12.50
C ARG A 49 -2.05 -3.23 -12.52
N GLU A 50 -1.07 -4.14 -12.51
CA GLU A 50 0.35 -3.79 -12.63
C GLU A 50 0.62 -2.98 -13.90
N TRP A 51 0.12 -3.43 -15.04
CA TRP A 51 0.29 -2.71 -16.30
C TRP A 51 -0.32 -1.30 -16.26
N LYS A 52 -1.54 -1.17 -15.70
CA LYS A 52 -2.18 0.15 -15.54
C LYS A 52 -1.39 1.07 -14.62
N ASN A 53 -0.87 0.53 -13.52
CA ASN A 53 -0.05 1.27 -12.58
C ASN A 53 1.25 1.75 -13.24
N GLU A 54 1.90 0.90 -14.05
CA GLU A 54 3.13 1.25 -14.77
C GLU A 54 2.88 2.33 -15.84
N GLN A 55 1.73 2.25 -16.56
CA GLN A 55 1.31 3.30 -17.48
C GLN A 55 1.05 4.63 -16.75
N ARG A 56 0.44 4.58 -15.57
CA ARG A 56 0.22 5.75 -14.72
C ARG A 56 1.55 6.33 -14.23
N ALA A 57 2.46 5.49 -13.75
CA ALA A 57 3.79 5.90 -13.30
C ALA A 57 4.61 6.57 -14.41
N SER A 58 4.53 6.06 -15.64
CA SER A 58 5.20 6.68 -16.79
C SER A 58 4.68 8.10 -17.06
N LYS A 59 3.37 8.33 -16.92
CA LYS A 59 2.77 9.68 -17.03
C LYS A 59 3.20 10.59 -15.89
N LEU A 60 3.29 10.07 -14.66
CA LEU A 60 3.79 10.84 -13.52
C LEU A 60 5.26 11.23 -13.70
N LEU A 61 6.07 10.34 -14.25
CA LEU A 61 7.46 10.65 -14.58
C LEU A 61 7.57 11.73 -15.66
N GLU A 62 6.65 11.75 -16.62
CA GLU A 62 6.55 12.83 -17.61
C GLU A 62 6.24 14.18 -16.95
N LEU A 63 5.38 14.21 -15.93
CA LEU A 63 5.10 15.42 -15.14
C LEU A 63 6.35 15.88 -14.37
N VAL A 64 7.09 14.95 -13.77
CA VAL A 64 8.36 15.27 -13.10
C VAL A 64 9.35 15.89 -14.12
N ALA A 65 9.51 15.29 -15.29
CA ALA A 65 10.39 15.81 -16.34
C ALA A 65 10.01 17.23 -16.77
N LYS A 66 8.71 17.50 -16.92
CA LYS A 66 8.20 18.86 -17.22
C LYS A 66 8.51 19.86 -16.11
N ASN A 67 8.32 19.48 -14.85
CA ASN A 67 8.56 20.37 -13.71
C ASN A 67 10.04 20.81 -13.62
N ILE A 68 10.97 19.91 -13.91
CA ILE A 68 12.41 20.18 -13.86
C ILE A 68 12.98 20.70 -15.20
N ASN A 69 12.13 20.88 -16.23
CA ASN A 69 12.52 21.30 -17.59
C ASN A 69 13.60 20.39 -18.23
N VAL A 70 13.43 19.07 -18.07
CA VAL A 70 14.31 18.05 -18.69
C VAL A 70 13.48 17.23 -19.66
N ASP A 71 14.15 16.75 -20.72
CA ASP A 71 13.51 15.84 -21.66
C ASP A 71 13.13 14.51 -20.99
N TYR A 72 11.89 14.06 -21.22
CA TYR A 72 11.35 12.83 -20.62
C TYR A 72 12.19 11.59 -20.91
N GLU A 73 12.63 11.42 -22.17
CA GLU A 73 13.42 10.25 -22.56
C GLU A 73 14.81 10.24 -21.87
N LYS A 74 15.42 11.41 -21.66
CA LYS A 74 16.67 11.51 -20.90
C LYS A 74 16.46 11.12 -19.45
N LEU A 75 15.47 11.70 -18.79
CA LEU A 75 15.18 11.39 -17.38
C LEU A 75 14.81 9.92 -17.21
N ARG A 76 13.97 9.37 -18.09
CA ARG A 76 13.57 7.97 -18.08
C ARG A 76 14.75 7.01 -18.20
N ASN A 77 15.69 7.30 -19.12
CA ASN A 77 16.86 6.44 -19.33
C ASN A 77 17.86 6.56 -18.17
N GLU A 78 17.92 7.70 -17.51
CA GLU A 78 18.82 7.95 -16.37
C GLU A 78 18.35 7.22 -15.09
N ILE A 79 17.05 7.25 -14.78
CA ILE A 79 16.58 6.85 -13.45
C ILE A 79 15.68 5.60 -13.43
N ARG A 80 15.05 5.24 -14.56
CA ARG A 80 14.04 4.18 -14.57
C ARG A 80 14.62 2.81 -14.25
N GLU A 81 15.78 2.50 -14.79
CA GLU A 81 16.41 1.19 -14.63
C GLU A 81 16.82 0.97 -13.18
N ASP A 82 17.42 1.96 -12.56
CA ASP A 82 17.82 1.92 -11.16
C ASP A 82 16.61 1.86 -10.22
N LEU A 83 15.59 2.69 -10.44
CA LEU A 83 14.35 2.66 -9.65
C LEU A 83 13.59 1.33 -9.78
N VAL A 84 13.58 0.73 -10.97
CA VAL A 84 12.92 -0.57 -11.18
C VAL A 84 13.71 -1.70 -10.52
N ASN A 85 15.03 -1.63 -10.52
CA ASN A 85 15.88 -2.62 -9.84
C ASN A 85 15.67 -2.58 -8.31
N ASP A 86 15.56 -1.39 -7.72
CA ASP A 86 15.42 -1.24 -6.27
C ASP A 86 13.97 -1.47 -5.79
N TYR A 87 12.97 -1.05 -6.58
CA TYR A 87 11.56 -1.08 -6.17
C TYR A 87 10.66 -1.98 -7.01
N GLU A 88 11.22 -2.85 -7.87
CA GLU A 88 10.51 -3.78 -8.77
C GLU A 88 9.66 -3.11 -9.87
N SER A 89 9.14 -1.90 -9.65
CA SER A 89 8.39 -1.13 -10.64
C SER A 89 8.48 0.37 -10.37
N LEU A 90 8.32 1.17 -11.43
CA LEU A 90 8.30 2.63 -11.30
C LEU A 90 7.14 3.12 -10.42
N TYR A 91 6.00 2.45 -10.47
CA TYR A 91 4.85 2.80 -9.62
C TYR A 91 5.14 2.57 -8.14
N ARG A 92 5.81 1.46 -7.78
CA ARG A 92 6.25 1.20 -6.41
C ARG A 92 7.30 2.20 -5.93
N ALA A 93 8.18 2.66 -6.81
CA ALA A 93 9.11 3.74 -6.47
C ALA A 93 8.37 5.03 -6.08
N PHE A 94 7.29 5.38 -6.78
CA PHE A 94 6.42 6.50 -6.38
C PHE A 94 5.72 6.23 -5.04
N GLU A 95 5.16 5.04 -4.82
CA GLU A 95 4.54 4.68 -3.54
C GLU A 95 5.54 4.82 -2.39
N GLU A 96 6.75 4.29 -2.55
CA GLU A 96 7.80 4.36 -1.53
C GLU A 96 8.27 5.78 -1.28
N SER A 97 8.40 6.60 -2.32
CA SER A 97 8.77 8.01 -2.19
C SER A 97 7.76 8.83 -1.39
N VAL A 98 6.49 8.42 -1.38
CA VAL A 98 5.42 9.05 -0.58
C VAL A 98 5.44 8.56 0.86
N ILE A 99 5.63 7.24 1.07
CA ILE A 99 5.62 6.62 2.40
C ILE A 99 6.87 7.01 3.20
N ASN A 100 8.06 6.93 2.58
CA ASN A 100 9.35 7.11 3.22
C ASN A 100 10.16 8.21 2.51
N SER A 101 9.58 9.41 2.42
CA SER A 101 10.16 10.54 1.66
C SER A 101 11.57 10.94 2.11
N ASP A 102 11.86 10.87 3.42
CA ASP A 102 13.17 11.23 3.96
C ASP A 102 14.24 10.17 3.66
N ASP A 103 13.87 8.89 3.73
CA ASP A 103 14.80 7.81 3.38
C ASP A 103 15.02 7.76 1.85
N PHE A 104 13.98 8.04 1.07
CA PHE A 104 14.10 8.17 -0.37
C PHE A 104 15.08 9.28 -0.77
N LYS A 105 15.06 10.45 -0.09
CA LYS A 105 16.02 11.55 -0.28
C LYS A 105 17.45 11.20 0.13
N LYS A 106 17.63 10.29 1.09
CA LYS A 106 18.98 9.84 1.52
C LYS A 106 19.62 8.93 0.48
N VAL A 107 18.82 8.04 -0.10
CA VAL A 107 19.27 7.06 -1.11
C VAL A 107 19.46 7.73 -2.47
N TRP A 108 18.48 8.50 -2.91
CA TRP A 108 18.45 9.09 -4.23
C TRP A 108 18.89 10.56 -4.19
N LYS A 109 19.86 10.90 -5.05
CA LYS A 109 20.41 12.26 -5.15
C LYS A 109 20.23 12.77 -6.57
N GLY A 110 19.58 13.93 -6.72
CA GLY A 110 19.36 14.55 -8.00
C GLY A 110 18.32 15.66 -7.93
N LYS A 111 18.31 16.54 -8.90
CA LYS A 111 17.33 17.65 -8.97
C LYS A 111 15.90 17.15 -9.12
N TRP A 112 15.72 15.93 -9.64
CA TRP A 112 14.43 15.31 -9.89
C TRP A 112 13.75 14.75 -8.62
N VAL A 113 14.53 14.45 -7.56
CA VAL A 113 14.02 13.75 -6.35
C VAL A 113 12.92 14.53 -5.65
N SER A 114 13.10 15.84 -5.47
CA SER A 114 12.11 16.70 -4.81
C SER A 114 10.79 16.75 -5.58
N ASP A 115 10.86 16.90 -6.91
CA ASP A 115 9.68 16.95 -7.76
C ASP A 115 9.03 15.56 -7.92
N PHE A 116 9.82 14.48 -7.90
CA PHE A 116 9.33 13.10 -7.90
C PHE A 116 8.47 12.83 -6.67
N ILE A 117 8.95 13.20 -5.47
CA ILE A 117 8.20 13.06 -4.21
C ILE A 117 6.94 13.93 -4.25
N LYS A 118 7.05 15.19 -4.68
CA LYS A 118 5.90 16.12 -4.77
C LYS A 118 4.81 15.58 -5.69
N VAL A 119 5.17 15.15 -6.90
CA VAL A 119 4.24 14.54 -7.86
C VAL A 119 3.66 13.24 -7.29
N GLY A 120 4.45 12.46 -6.56
CA GLY A 120 3.99 11.27 -5.85
C GLY A 120 2.89 11.60 -4.83
N ILE A 121 3.13 12.53 -3.92
CA ILE A 121 2.17 12.95 -2.88
C ILE A 121 0.86 13.44 -3.48
N GLU A 122 0.91 14.21 -4.58
CA GLU A 122 -0.27 14.77 -5.23
C GLU A 122 -1.11 13.73 -6.00
N ASN A 123 -0.49 12.65 -6.50
CA ASN A 123 -1.12 11.76 -7.48
C ASN A 123 -1.20 10.28 -7.06
N VAL A 124 -0.43 9.85 -6.09
CA VAL A 124 -0.36 8.45 -5.66
C VAL A 124 -0.94 8.31 -4.26
N THR A 125 -1.92 7.43 -4.12
CA THR A 125 -2.42 7.03 -2.80
C THR A 125 -1.65 5.79 -2.38
N PRO A 126 -0.77 5.86 -1.40
CA PRO A 126 -0.01 4.69 -0.95
C PRO A 126 -0.95 3.61 -0.41
N PRO A 127 -0.59 2.34 -0.54
CA PRO A 127 -1.32 1.26 0.10
C PRO A 127 -1.21 1.42 1.62
N TYR A 128 -2.35 1.40 2.30
CA TYR A 128 -2.39 1.38 3.76
C TYR A 128 -2.55 -0.06 4.26
N VAL A 129 -1.87 -0.37 5.33
CA VAL A 129 -2.12 -1.57 6.12
C VAL A 129 -3.04 -1.23 7.28
N THR A 130 -3.92 -2.15 7.62
CA THR A 130 -4.79 -2.02 8.78
C THR A 130 -4.53 -3.20 9.69
N ILE A 131 -4.16 -2.91 10.91
CA ILE A 131 -3.98 -3.90 11.98
C ILE A 131 -4.83 -3.51 13.16
N GLY A 132 -5.11 -4.45 14.04
CA GLY A 132 -5.89 -4.15 15.23
C GLY A 132 -5.98 -5.32 16.19
N GLY A 133 -6.81 -5.13 17.19
CA GLY A 133 -7.10 -6.12 18.19
C GLY A 133 -8.28 -5.70 19.06
N MET A 134 -8.57 -6.53 20.03
CA MET A 134 -9.65 -6.37 20.99
C MET A 134 -9.07 -6.00 22.36
N LEU A 135 -9.54 -4.91 22.93
CA LEU A 135 -9.33 -4.54 24.31
C LEU A 135 -10.52 -5.00 25.14
N SER A 136 -10.26 -5.67 26.26
CA SER A 136 -11.27 -5.94 27.28
C SER A 136 -10.96 -5.06 28.49
N LEU A 137 -11.87 -4.12 28.82
CA LEU A 137 -11.66 -3.12 29.86
C LEU A 137 -12.78 -3.24 30.91
N VAL A 138 -12.38 -3.39 32.16
CA VAL A 138 -13.29 -3.53 33.30
C VAL A 138 -12.88 -2.57 34.41
N SER A 139 -13.86 -1.93 35.04
CA SER A 139 -13.67 -1.13 36.24
C SER A 139 -14.78 -1.45 37.25
N GLU A 140 -14.41 -1.66 38.51
CA GLU A 140 -15.33 -1.95 39.59
C GLU A 140 -15.74 -0.68 40.41
N LYS A 141 -15.25 0.48 39.98
CA LYS A 141 -15.61 1.75 40.64
C LYS A 141 -16.98 2.24 40.23
N GLU A 142 -17.65 2.99 41.09
CA GLU A 142 -18.94 3.62 40.80
C GLU A 142 -18.90 4.49 39.54
N ASP A 143 -17.81 5.26 39.33
CA ASP A 143 -17.56 6.08 38.15
C ASP A 143 -16.71 5.34 37.08
N GLY A 144 -16.70 4.01 37.06
CA GLY A 144 -15.87 3.18 36.21
C GLY A 144 -16.03 3.44 34.71
N VAL A 145 -17.22 3.82 34.29
CA VAL A 145 -17.51 4.16 32.89
C VAL A 145 -16.77 5.42 32.43
N GLU A 146 -16.68 6.44 33.29
CA GLU A 146 -15.94 7.67 33.00
C GLU A 146 -14.43 7.40 32.90
N GLY A 147 -13.89 6.56 33.79
CA GLY A 147 -12.49 6.14 33.76
C GLY A 147 -12.14 5.35 32.47
N ILE A 148 -13.01 4.43 32.04
CA ILE A 148 -12.85 3.70 30.78
C ILE A 148 -12.91 4.67 29.60
N LYS A 149 -13.88 5.58 29.56
CA LYS A 149 -14.02 6.58 28.51
C LYS A 149 -12.81 7.50 28.42
N ALA A 150 -12.32 8.00 29.54
CA ALA A 150 -11.12 8.83 29.60
C ALA A 150 -9.88 8.08 29.08
N SER A 151 -9.72 6.80 29.43
CA SER A 151 -8.62 5.97 28.95
C SER A 151 -8.67 5.74 27.43
N LEU A 152 -9.85 5.54 26.86
CA LEU A 152 -10.06 5.33 25.42
C LEU A 152 -9.90 6.62 24.60
N MET A 153 -10.18 7.78 25.18
CA MET A 153 -10.03 9.08 24.51
C MET A 153 -8.60 9.66 24.64
N GLY A 154 -7.75 9.07 25.46
CA GLY A 154 -6.39 9.54 25.69
C GLY A 154 -5.44 9.39 24.49
N PRO A 155 -5.43 8.25 23.81
CA PRO A 155 -4.51 8.02 22.70
C PRO A 155 -4.83 8.89 21.49
N LYS A 156 -3.76 9.39 20.86
CA LYS A 156 -3.81 10.05 19.55
C LYS A 156 -2.82 9.36 18.64
N ALA A 157 -3.06 9.42 17.34
CA ALA A 157 -2.08 8.93 16.37
C ALA A 157 -0.74 9.68 16.54
N ILE A 158 0.36 8.94 16.56
CA ILE A 158 1.72 9.48 16.73
C ILE A 158 2.20 10.07 15.41
N HIS A 159 1.89 9.39 14.31
CA HIS A 159 2.27 9.82 12.96
C HIS A 159 1.08 10.47 12.24
N GLU A 160 1.34 11.56 11.53
CA GLU A 160 0.31 12.30 10.77
C GLU A 160 -0.40 11.45 9.72
N ASP A 161 0.33 10.47 9.13
CA ASP A 161 -0.20 9.58 8.09
C ASP A 161 -0.91 8.35 8.65
N SER A 162 -1.01 8.22 9.97
CA SER A 162 -1.67 7.13 10.67
C SER A 162 -3.04 7.53 11.18
N LYS A 163 -3.95 6.57 11.21
CA LYS A 163 -5.29 6.77 11.77
C LYS A 163 -5.58 5.70 12.81
N LEU A 164 -5.75 6.14 14.05
CA LEU A 164 -6.24 5.31 15.15
C LEU A 164 -7.77 5.42 15.20
N THR A 165 -8.45 4.28 15.27
CA THR A 165 -9.90 4.21 15.42
C THR A 165 -10.22 3.23 16.54
N ILE A 166 -10.98 3.68 17.53
CA ILE A 166 -11.43 2.85 18.63
C ILE A 166 -12.95 2.79 18.57
N THR A 167 -13.51 1.58 18.59
CA THR A 167 -14.96 1.35 18.54
C THR A 167 -15.38 0.41 19.68
N SER A 168 -16.55 0.64 20.24
CA SER A 168 -17.14 -0.28 21.22
C SER A 168 -17.84 -1.41 20.50
N ASP A 169 -17.50 -2.65 20.83
CA ASP A 169 -18.21 -3.86 20.36
C ASP A 169 -19.19 -4.38 21.44
N GLY A 170 -19.46 -3.56 22.46
CA GLY A 170 -20.24 -3.90 23.65
C GLY A 170 -19.33 -4.19 24.83
N ALA A 171 -19.58 -3.46 25.97
CA ALA A 171 -18.77 -3.64 27.19
C ALA A 171 -18.69 -5.11 27.60
N PRO A 172 -17.53 -5.64 27.97
CA PRO A 172 -16.26 -4.95 28.22
C PRO A 172 -15.36 -4.80 26.99
N ASN A 173 -15.81 -5.10 25.79
CA ASN A 173 -14.99 -5.25 24.58
C ASN A 173 -14.95 -3.98 23.73
N TYR A 174 -13.72 -3.55 23.37
CA TYR A 174 -13.45 -2.40 22.55
C TYR A 174 -12.46 -2.78 21.46
N ARG A 175 -12.78 -2.50 20.21
CA ARG A 175 -11.95 -2.78 19.06
C ARG A 175 -11.04 -1.59 18.78
N VAL A 176 -9.74 -1.85 18.69
CA VAL A 176 -8.73 -0.87 18.28
C VAL A 176 -8.25 -1.22 16.87
N LEU A 177 -8.32 -0.26 15.96
CA LEU A 177 -7.83 -0.39 14.58
C LEU A 177 -6.87 0.74 14.29
N VAL A 178 -5.72 0.39 13.75
CA VAL A 178 -4.71 1.32 13.27
C VAL A 178 -4.55 1.14 11.77
N LYS A 179 -4.68 2.23 11.05
CA LYS A 179 -4.41 2.32 9.61
C LYS A 179 -3.16 3.16 9.43
N ALA A 180 -2.10 2.57 8.84
CA ALA A 180 -0.82 3.23 8.63
C ALA A 180 -0.21 2.85 7.27
N PRO A 181 0.75 3.61 6.74
CA PRO A 181 1.38 3.34 5.45
C PRO A 181 2.15 2.01 5.41
N ASN A 182 2.73 1.57 6.53
CA ASN A 182 3.47 0.32 6.61
C ASN A 182 3.22 -0.41 7.93
N TYR A 183 3.55 -1.71 7.95
CA TYR A 183 3.33 -2.56 9.14
C TYR A 183 4.12 -2.10 10.36
N LYS A 184 5.33 -1.59 10.20
CA LYS A 184 6.18 -1.16 11.31
C LYS A 184 5.55 0.01 12.06
N GLN A 185 5.13 1.05 11.33
CA GLN A 185 4.43 2.19 11.92
C GLN A 185 3.10 1.77 12.55
N ALA A 186 2.35 0.89 11.86
CA ALA A 186 1.09 0.38 12.41
C ALA A 186 1.30 -0.34 13.76
N GLU A 187 2.33 -1.17 13.89
CA GLU A 187 2.67 -1.88 15.13
C GLU A 187 3.12 -0.92 16.24
N GLU A 188 3.95 0.06 15.93
CA GLU A 188 4.39 1.07 16.89
C GLU A 188 3.20 1.88 17.42
N GLU A 189 2.31 2.32 16.53
CA GLU A 189 1.07 3.03 16.88
C GLU A 189 0.13 2.18 17.74
N LEU A 190 -0.11 0.94 17.32
CA LEU A 190 -1.00 0.03 18.05
C LEU A 190 -0.49 -0.24 19.44
N LYS A 191 0.80 -0.57 19.56
CA LYS A 191 1.44 -0.83 20.86
C LYS A 191 1.38 0.39 21.77
N SER A 192 1.75 1.56 21.26
CA SER A 192 1.72 2.80 22.03
C SER A 192 0.31 3.17 22.50
N ALA A 193 -0.68 3.02 21.61
CA ALA A 193 -2.08 3.29 21.95
C ALA A 193 -2.58 2.33 23.05
N VAL A 194 -2.31 1.03 22.91
CA VAL A 194 -2.70 0.00 23.89
C VAL A 194 -2.04 0.23 25.23
N ASP A 195 -0.72 0.46 25.24
CA ASP A 195 0.05 0.70 26.48
C ASP A 195 -0.48 1.95 27.21
N LEU A 196 -0.79 3.02 26.46
CA LEU A 196 -1.37 4.24 27.04
C LEU A 196 -2.76 3.98 27.62
N ILE A 197 -3.65 3.30 26.90
CA ILE A 197 -5.01 2.97 27.39
C ILE A 197 -4.92 2.17 28.69
N LEU A 198 -4.12 1.10 28.70
CA LEU A 198 -3.99 0.24 29.86
C LEU A 198 -3.35 0.98 31.06
N SER A 199 -2.39 1.88 30.81
CA SER A 199 -1.77 2.69 31.86
C SER A 199 -2.74 3.71 32.48
N LEU A 200 -3.55 4.37 31.64
CA LEU A 200 -4.58 5.32 32.08
C LEU A 200 -5.67 4.60 32.87
N LEU A 201 -6.17 3.48 32.35
CA LEU A 201 -7.18 2.67 33.03
C LEU A 201 -6.69 2.17 34.42
N LYS A 202 -5.44 1.73 34.49
CA LYS A 202 -4.84 1.31 35.76
C LYS A 202 -4.77 2.44 36.79
N LYS A 203 -4.48 3.68 36.37
CA LYS A 203 -4.51 4.86 37.27
C LYS A 203 -5.92 5.10 37.82
N GLU A 204 -6.93 4.85 37.02
CA GLU A 204 -8.34 4.92 37.43
C GLU A 204 -8.83 3.68 38.22
N GLY A 205 -7.93 2.71 38.51
CA GLY A 205 -8.24 1.50 39.26
C GLY A 205 -9.01 0.43 38.50
N GLY A 206 -9.03 0.51 37.18
CA GLY A 206 -9.55 -0.54 36.32
C GLY A 206 -8.50 -1.55 35.88
N VAL A 207 -8.97 -2.64 35.26
CA VAL A 207 -8.14 -3.71 34.73
C VAL A 207 -8.49 -3.89 33.24
N GLY A 208 -7.49 -4.13 32.41
CA GLY A 208 -7.67 -4.37 30.99
C GLY A 208 -6.68 -5.36 30.41
N SER A 209 -7.09 -6.03 29.34
CA SER A 209 -6.25 -6.91 28.54
C SER A 209 -6.42 -6.59 27.06
N PHE A 210 -5.39 -6.91 26.28
CA PHE A 210 -5.40 -6.74 24.83
C PHE A 210 -5.11 -8.07 24.16
N GLU A 211 -5.94 -8.40 23.17
CA GLU A 211 -5.75 -9.56 22.31
C GLU A 211 -5.70 -9.10 20.84
N ARG A 212 -4.70 -9.57 20.12
CA ARG A 212 -4.52 -9.23 18.70
C ARG A 212 -5.45 -10.06 17.84
N THR A 213 -6.05 -9.42 16.83
CA THR A 213 -6.94 -10.07 15.85
C THR A 213 -6.21 -10.32 14.55
#